data_61e712ccdd8f524f93d6e44d5dc0d536
#
_entry.id   61e712ccdd8f524f93d6e44d5dc0d536
#
_cell.length_a   1.000
_cell.length_b   1.000
_cell.length_c   1.000
_cell.angle_alpha   90.00
_cell.angle_beta   90.00
_cell.angle_gamma   90.00
#
_symmetry.space_group_name_H-M   'P 1'
#
loop_
_entity.id
_entity.type
_entity.pdbx_description
1 polymer ?
#
loop_
_entity_poly.entity_id
_entity_poly.type
_entity_poly.pdbx_seq_one_letter_code
_entity_poly.pdbx_strand_id
1 'polypeptide(L)'
;MEPLQLGRMRVHKVHEMDSPVPLLGQLPGTTADDLKRLMGWYHQPDEITGDPETSFMTFSVHSWVIEIGQLKILVDTCCGNHKERLLPEVSGLDTNYLGNLRSAGFAPEDIDLVMCTHLHFDHVGWNTQLENGAWVPTFPNARYLFSRRDYEYFKDNPEGEELHYQSFLDSIVPVMEKGQGEIVDEGDLVYREIGDGVWLEPAYGHSPGCCTINAQAEGPPGMFWGDVIHHPVQLIRHDLPFAFDADGTAACKTRKATMERVADSETICFPAHFRRSSSGRVKRDGDAFRYEFLGDD
;
A
#
# COMPACT_ATOMS: atom_id res chain seq x y z
N MET A 1 1.89 10.97 14.15
CA MET A 1 1.79 9.66 14.86
C MET A 1 3.20 9.26 15.27
N GLU A 2 3.37 8.69 16.47
CA GLU A 2 4.67 8.19 16.90
C GLU A 2 5.05 6.96 16.05
N PRO A 3 6.34 6.81 15.70
CA PRO A 3 6.81 5.65 14.94
C PRO A 3 6.64 4.35 15.71
N LEU A 4 6.35 3.28 15.02
CA LEU A 4 6.28 1.95 15.60
C LEU A 4 7.68 1.31 15.62
N GLN A 5 8.15 0.91 16.81
CA GLN A 5 9.45 0.24 16.96
C GLN A 5 9.31 -1.27 16.87
N LEU A 6 10.07 -1.91 15.98
CA LEU A 6 10.15 -3.36 15.81
C LEU A 6 11.64 -3.80 15.86
N GLY A 7 12.10 -4.16 17.05
CA GLY A 7 13.52 -4.44 17.24
C GLY A 7 14.38 -3.22 16.92
N ARG A 8 15.29 -3.33 15.94
CA ARG A 8 16.12 -2.21 15.46
C ARG A 8 15.50 -1.41 14.30
N MET A 9 14.32 -1.82 13.82
CA MET A 9 13.59 -1.14 12.77
C MET A 9 12.57 -0.17 13.38
N ARG A 10 12.38 1.00 12.76
CA ARG A 10 11.29 1.94 13.03
C ARG A 10 10.45 2.13 11.78
N VAL A 11 9.12 2.18 11.95
CA VAL A 11 8.19 2.36 10.86
C VAL A 11 7.32 3.59 11.13
N HIS A 12 7.28 4.51 10.17
CA HIS A 12 6.54 5.76 10.23
C HIS A 12 5.45 5.75 9.16
N LYS A 13 4.24 6.18 9.53
CA LYS A 13 3.15 6.44 8.57
C LYS A 13 3.24 7.88 8.07
N VAL A 14 3.21 8.08 6.76
CA VAL A 14 3.15 9.39 6.12
C VAL A 14 1.85 9.48 5.33
N HIS A 15 0.86 10.15 5.89
CA HIS A 15 -0.48 10.28 5.32
C HIS A 15 -0.51 11.32 4.21
N GLU A 16 -1.22 11.02 3.12
CA GLU A 16 -1.54 11.97 2.07
C GLU A 16 -2.98 12.46 2.17
N MET A 17 -3.94 11.54 2.06
CA MET A 17 -5.37 11.87 2.09
C MET A 17 -6.23 10.68 2.48
N ASP A 18 -7.48 10.96 2.85
CA ASP A 18 -8.53 9.96 2.98
C ASP A 18 -9.54 10.14 1.84
N SER A 19 -9.94 9.04 1.19
CA SER A 19 -10.91 9.03 0.09
C SER A 19 -12.07 8.08 0.41
N PRO A 20 -13.22 8.60 0.87
CA PRO A 20 -14.40 7.78 1.13
C PRO A 20 -15.11 7.44 -0.19
N VAL A 21 -15.43 6.17 -0.38
CA VAL A 21 -16.16 5.64 -1.55
C VAL A 21 -17.27 4.68 -1.12
N PRO A 22 -18.37 4.54 -1.90
CA PRO A 22 -19.42 3.59 -1.59
C PRO A 22 -18.88 2.16 -1.47
N LEU A 23 -19.19 1.47 -0.37
CA LEU A 23 -18.64 0.14 -0.08
C LEU A 23 -18.95 -0.89 -1.17
N LEU A 24 -20.22 -0.98 -1.58
CA LEU A 24 -20.66 -1.96 -2.60
C LEU A 24 -20.07 -1.68 -3.99
N GLY A 25 -19.67 -0.44 -4.26
CA GLY A 25 -18.99 -0.09 -5.51
C GLY A 25 -17.59 -0.72 -5.58
N GLN A 26 -16.96 -0.95 -4.45
CA GLN A 26 -15.60 -1.47 -4.34
C GLN A 26 -15.55 -2.95 -3.97
N LEU A 27 -16.46 -3.39 -3.10
CA LEU A 27 -16.54 -4.75 -2.56
C LEU A 27 -17.96 -5.31 -2.79
N PRO A 28 -18.33 -5.60 -4.04
CA PRO A 28 -19.66 -6.12 -4.37
C PRO A 28 -19.88 -7.49 -3.70
N GLY A 29 -21.08 -7.67 -3.17
CA GLY A 29 -21.43 -8.90 -2.43
C GLY A 29 -21.18 -8.83 -0.92
N THR A 30 -20.73 -7.70 -0.39
CA THR A 30 -20.77 -7.44 1.07
C THR A 30 -22.20 -7.46 1.58
N THR A 31 -22.46 -8.17 2.69
CA THR A 31 -23.78 -8.31 3.28
C THR A 31 -23.92 -7.57 4.63
N ALA A 32 -25.14 -7.35 5.08
CA ALA A 32 -25.41 -6.78 6.41
C ALA A 32 -24.85 -7.65 7.55
N ASP A 33 -24.84 -8.98 7.39
CA ASP A 33 -24.25 -9.89 8.39
C ASP A 33 -22.72 -9.75 8.44
N ASP A 34 -22.05 -9.52 7.31
CA ASP A 34 -20.61 -9.22 7.25
C ASP A 34 -20.31 -7.93 8.02
N LEU A 35 -21.10 -6.87 7.79
CA LEU A 35 -20.93 -5.59 8.49
C LEU A 35 -21.23 -5.70 9.97
N LYS A 36 -22.25 -6.45 10.37
CA LYS A 36 -22.55 -6.71 11.78
C LYS A 36 -21.38 -7.41 12.48
N ARG A 37 -20.76 -8.38 11.83
CA ARG A 37 -19.55 -9.05 12.35
C ARG A 37 -18.36 -8.08 12.43
N LEU A 38 -18.17 -7.26 11.39
CA LEU A 38 -17.12 -6.24 11.34
C LEU A 38 -17.25 -5.23 12.48
N MET A 39 -18.45 -4.71 12.74
CA MET A 39 -18.74 -3.75 13.81
C MET A 39 -18.43 -4.29 15.21
N GLY A 40 -18.26 -5.58 15.38
CA GLY A 40 -17.86 -6.21 16.64
C GLY A 40 -16.43 -5.85 17.08
N TRP A 41 -15.59 -5.40 16.16
CA TRP A 41 -14.18 -5.06 16.44
C TRP A 41 -13.65 -3.85 15.65
N TYR A 42 -14.31 -3.43 14.56
CA TYR A 42 -13.97 -2.26 13.76
C TYR A 42 -14.97 -1.14 14.02
N HIS A 43 -14.59 -0.20 14.86
CA HIS A 43 -15.48 0.87 15.34
C HIS A 43 -15.30 2.16 14.54
N GLN A 44 -15.90 2.21 13.35
CA GLN A 44 -15.92 3.38 12.46
C GLN A 44 -17.39 3.70 12.08
N PRO A 45 -18.17 4.33 12.96
CA PRO A 45 -19.60 4.57 12.73
C PRO A 45 -19.88 5.61 11.63
N ASP A 46 -18.90 6.43 11.29
CA ASP A 46 -18.92 7.35 10.15
C ASP A 46 -18.73 6.67 8.80
N GLU A 47 -18.30 5.42 8.80
CA GLU A 47 -18.01 4.61 7.62
C GLU A 47 -18.98 3.43 7.52
N ILE A 48 -19.14 2.67 8.58
CA ILE A 48 -19.95 1.44 8.62
C ILE A 48 -21.27 1.68 9.37
N THR A 49 -22.36 1.74 8.62
CA THR A 49 -23.73 1.96 9.15
C THR A 49 -24.44 0.66 9.55
N GLY A 50 -23.93 -0.50 9.10
CA GLY A 50 -24.58 -1.81 9.22
C GLY A 50 -25.43 -2.17 8.00
N ASP A 51 -25.71 -1.23 7.11
CA ASP A 51 -26.37 -1.45 5.83
C ASP A 51 -25.34 -1.25 4.70
N PRO A 52 -25.06 -2.26 3.87
CA PRO A 52 -24.09 -2.15 2.78
C PRO A 52 -24.39 -1.03 1.78
N GLU A 53 -25.66 -0.70 1.54
CA GLU A 53 -26.08 0.34 0.60
C GLU A 53 -25.73 1.77 1.08
N THR A 54 -25.60 1.95 2.38
CA THR A 54 -25.31 3.25 3.00
C THR A 54 -23.93 3.30 3.66
N SER A 55 -23.20 2.20 3.64
CA SER A 55 -21.84 2.14 4.16
C SER A 55 -20.82 2.59 3.12
N PHE A 56 -19.72 3.15 3.61
CA PHE A 56 -18.57 3.54 2.82
C PHE A 56 -17.36 2.69 3.21
N MET A 57 -16.37 2.63 2.33
CA MET A 57 -14.99 2.35 2.71
C MET A 57 -14.17 3.61 2.47
N THR A 58 -13.24 3.87 3.36
CA THR A 58 -12.38 5.04 3.24
C THR A 58 -10.96 4.56 2.98
N PHE A 59 -10.46 4.83 1.78
CA PHE A 59 -9.04 4.62 1.49
C PHE A 59 -8.23 5.67 2.23
N SER A 60 -7.44 5.23 3.21
CA SER A 60 -6.37 6.05 3.75
C SER A 60 -5.17 5.91 2.82
N VAL A 61 -4.91 6.91 1.99
CA VAL A 61 -3.76 6.92 1.10
C VAL A 61 -2.55 7.43 1.87
N HIS A 62 -1.54 6.58 2.03
CA HIS A 62 -0.36 6.88 2.82
C HIS A 62 0.83 6.00 2.42
N SER A 63 2.02 6.51 2.69
CA SER A 63 3.28 5.77 2.57
C SER A 63 3.75 5.28 3.93
N TRP A 64 4.66 4.30 3.91
CA TRP A 64 5.41 3.89 5.08
C TRP A 64 6.90 4.22 4.89
N VAL A 65 7.54 4.85 5.88
CA VAL A 65 8.99 4.97 5.92
C VAL A 65 9.55 3.96 6.89
N ILE A 66 10.43 3.10 6.40
CA ILE A 66 11.17 2.12 7.20
C ILE A 66 12.57 2.67 7.45
N GLU A 67 12.92 2.87 8.72
CA GLU A 67 14.32 3.06 9.12
C GLU A 67 14.89 1.73 9.57
N ILE A 68 15.93 1.25 8.87
CA ILE A 68 16.63 0.00 9.19
C ILE A 68 18.14 0.18 8.95
N GLY A 69 18.94 0.01 10.01
CA GLY A 69 20.37 0.36 9.95
C GLY A 69 20.56 1.84 9.63
N GLN A 70 21.24 2.12 8.52
CA GLN A 70 21.41 3.48 8.01
C GLN A 70 20.41 3.85 6.88
N LEU A 71 19.61 2.87 6.44
CA LEU A 71 18.69 3.06 5.31
C LEU A 71 17.36 3.63 5.75
N LYS A 72 16.83 4.51 4.92
CA LYS A 72 15.46 5.01 4.93
C LYS A 72 14.76 4.56 3.66
N ILE A 73 13.80 3.66 3.81
CA ILE A 73 13.08 3.02 2.70
C ILE A 73 11.64 3.54 2.71
N LEU A 74 11.21 4.12 1.61
CA LEU A 74 9.83 4.55 1.41
C LEU A 74 9.06 3.43 0.70
N VAL A 75 8.00 2.95 1.32
CA VAL A 75 7.09 1.95 0.74
C VAL A 75 5.87 2.66 0.23
N ASP A 76 5.63 2.54 -1.06
CA ASP A 76 4.61 3.22 -1.85
C ASP A 76 4.69 4.75 -1.75
N THR A 77 4.18 5.44 -2.76
CA THR A 77 4.33 6.89 -2.87
C THR A 77 3.03 7.61 -3.20
N CYS A 78 1.91 7.07 -2.74
CA CYS A 78 0.60 7.72 -2.81
C CYS A 78 0.18 8.21 -4.22
N CYS A 79 -0.79 9.16 -4.31
CA CYS A 79 -1.35 9.67 -5.58
C CYS A 79 -0.47 10.72 -6.27
N GLY A 80 0.21 11.57 -5.51
CA GLY A 80 0.99 12.68 -6.05
C GLY A 80 0.18 13.89 -6.46
N ASN A 81 0.82 15.06 -6.51
CA ASN A 81 0.19 16.32 -6.86
C ASN A 81 0.27 16.63 -8.37
N HIS A 82 -0.72 17.40 -8.85
CA HIS A 82 -0.81 17.97 -10.20
C HIS A 82 -0.89 16.93 -11.33
N LYS A 83 -1.23 15.68 -11.01
CA LYS A 83 -1.34 14.60 -11.97
C LYS A 83 -2.76 14.51 -12.52
N GLU A 84 -2.86 14.36 -13.84
CA GLU A 84 -4.14 14.10 -14.49
C GLU A 84 -4.50 12.62 -14.34
N ARG A 85 -5.72 12.33 -13.90
CA ARG A 85 -6.23 10.98 -13.69
C ARG A 85 -7.65 10.87 -14.24
N LEU A 86 -8.06 9.67 -14.65
CA LEU A 86 -9.42 9.41 -15.12
C LEU A 86 -10.48 9.60 -14.03
N LEU A 87 -10.13 9.30 -12.79
CA LEU A 87 -11.01 9.48 -11.64
C LEU A 87 -10.90 10.94 -11.15
N PRO A 88 -11.97 11.75 -11.26
CA PRO A 88 -11.93 13.17 -10.89
C PRO A 88 -11.51 13.41 -9.44
N GLU A 89 -11.84 12.47 -8.54
CA GLU A 89 -11.57 12.58 -7.10
C GLU A 89 -10.07 12.55 -6.76
N VAL A 90 -9.25 12.00 -7.65
CA VAL A 90 -7.79 11.87 -7.49
C VAL A 90 -7.02 12.58 -8.61
N SER A 91 -7.71 13.38 -9.43
CA SER A 91 -7.09 14.16 -10.52
C SER A 91 -6.77 15.58 -10.05
N GLY A 92 -5.58 16.07 -10.40
CA GLY A 92 -5.15 17.44 -10.11
C GLY A 92 -4.99 17.76 -8.62
N LEU A 93 -4.66 16.76 -7.81
CA LEU A 93 -4.49 16.93 -6.36
C LEU A 93 -3.45 18.00 -6.02
N ASP A 94 -3.62 18.64 -4.86
CA ASP A 94 -2.67 19.54 -4.22
C ASP A 94 -2.65 19.28 -2.71
N THR A 95 -2.05 18.15 -2.33
CA THR A 95 -1.98 17.67 -0.95
C THR A 95 -0.72 18.16 -0.25
N ASN A 96 -0.70 18.09 1.09
CA ASN A 96 0.48 18.45 1.88
C ASN A 96 1.41 17.26 2.16
N TYR A 97 1.44 16.26 1.29
CA TYR A 97 2.22 15.03 1.52
C TYR A 97 3.69 15.29 1.86
N LEU A 98 4.41 16.11 1.08
CA LEU A 98 5.81 16.42 1.36
C LEU A 98 6.00 17.20 2.69
N GLY A 99 5.01 18.00 3.10
CA GLY A 99 4.98 18.61 4.42
C GLY A 99 4.78 17.58 5.53
N ASN A 100 3.95 16.58 5.31
CA ASN A 100 3.73 15.46 6.23
C ASN A 100 4.97 14.57 6.33
N LEU A 101 5.67 14.32 5.23
CA LEU A 101 6.96 13.59 5.22
C LEU A 101 8.01 14.35 6.07
N ARG A 102 8.13 15.68 5.89
CA ARG A 102 9.03 16.49 6.72
C ARG A 102 8.62 16.50 8.20
N SER A 103 7.33 16.53 8.48
CA SER A 103 6.81 16.46 9.86
C SER A 103 7.08 15.10 10.52
N ALA A 104 7.20 14.02 9.73
CA ALA A 104 7.65 12.71 10.19
C ALA A 104 9.18 12.63 10.40
N GLY A 105 9.92 13.69 10.05
CA GLY A 105 11.38 13.79 10.24
C GLY A 105 12.22 13.48 9.01
N PHE A 106 11.62 13.43 7.80
CA PHE A 106 12.31 13.06 6.57
C PHE A 106 12.19 14.15 5.51
N ALA A 107 13.30 14.58 4.94
CA ALA A 107 13.32 15.31 3.70
C ALA A 107 13.32 14.33 2.50
N PRO A 108 12.88 14.73 1.31
CA PRO A 108 12.98 13.87 0.12
C PRO A 108 14.41 13.37 -0.15
N GLU A 109 15.40 14.18 0.16
CA GLU A 109 16.84 13.87 0.01
C GLU A 109 17.35 12.79 0.98
N ASP A 110 16.58 12.50 2.05
CA ASP A 110 16.94 11.50 3.06
C ASP A 110 16.55 10.08 2.65
N ILE A 111 15.70 9.91 1.65
CA ILE A 111 15.23 8.59 1.21
C ILE A 111 16.27 7.92 0.33
N ASP A 112 16.68 6.71 0.73
CA ASP A 112 17.69 5.90 0.03
C ASP A 112 17.06 4.95 -0.98
N LEU A 113 15.86 4.40 -0.66
CA LEU A 113 15.14 3.47 -1.50
C LEU A 113 13.65 3.85 -1.55
N VAL A 114 13.05 3.73 -2.71
CA VAL A 114 11.60 3.68 -2.90
C VAL A 114 11.23 2.28 -3.37
N MET A 115 10.32 1.62 -2.69
CA MET A 115 9.83 0.28 -3.04
C MET A 115 8.33 0.36 -3.25
N CYS A 116 7.87 0.02 -4.46
CA CYS A 116 6.43 -0.01 -4.75
C CYS A 116 5.92 -1.44 -4.63
N THR A 117 4.81 -1.64 -3.90
CA THR A 117 4.14 -2.93 -3.79
C THR A 117 3.55 -3.35 -5.14
N HIS A 118 3.09 -2.37 -5.92
CA HIS A 118 2.61 -2.49 -7.29
C HIS A 118 2.55 -1.10 -7.97
N LEU A 119 2.15 -1.02 -9.25
CA LEU A 119 2.29 0.20 -10.02
C LEU A 119 0.97 0.95 -10.31
N HIS A 120 -0.04 0.82 -9.45
CA HIS A 120 -1.25 1.63 -9.52
C HIS A 120 -1.00 3.09 -9.13
N PHE A 121 -1.88 3.99 -9.59
CA PHE A 121 -1.68 5.45 -9.51
C PHE A 121 -1.52 5.97 -8.07
N ASP A 122 -2.15 5.32 -7.10
CA ASP A 122 -2.14 5.70 -5.68
C ASP A 122 -1.01 5.05 -4.87
N HIS A 123 -0.11 4.32 -5.55
CA HIS A 123 1.11 3.74 -4.98
C HIS A 123 2.40 4.32 -5.58
N VAL A 124 2.31 5.03 -6.71
CA VAL A 124 3.50 5.51 -7.43
C VAL A 124 3.52 7.02 -7.67
N GLY A 125 2.48 7.74 -7.28
CA GLY A 125 2.27 9.13 -7.68
C GLY A 125 3.41 10.07 -7.29
N TRP A 126 3.87 10.05 -6.05
CA TRP A 126 5.02 10.84 -5.59
C TRP A 126 6.38 10.25 -5.97
N ASN A 127 6.45 9.21 -6.81
CA ASN A 127 7.73 8.87 -7.43
C ASN A 127 8.30 10.06 -8.19
N THR A 128 7.41 10.92 -8.70
CA THR A 128 7.79 12.15 -9.41
C THR A 128 7.01 13.36 -8.92
N GLN A 129 7.61 14.52 -9.05
CA GLN A 129 6.98 15.83 -8.85
C GLN A 129 7.13 16.69 -10.10
N LEU A 130 6.26 17.70 -10.25
CA LEU A 130 6.27 18.60 -11.38
C LEU A 130 7.25 19.76 -11.14
N GLU A 131 8.31 19.84 -11.94
CA GLU A 131 9.27 20.94 -11.92
C GLU A 131 9.42 21.56 -13.31
N ASN A 132 9.13 22.86 -13.41
CA ASN A 132 9.24 23.60 -14.68
C ASN A 132 8.51 22.95 -15.87
N GLY A 133 7.40 22.28 -15.60
CA GLY A 133 6.58 21.59 -16.62
C GLY A 133 7.07 20.20 -17.01
N ALA A 134 8.02 19.64 -16.29
CA ALA A 134 8.50 18.28 -16.48
C ALA A 134 8.36 17.44 -15.20
N TRP A 135 8.06 16.15 -15.36
CA TRP A 135 8.09 15.21 -14.26
C TRP A 135 9.53 14.81 -13.93
N VAL A 136 9.94 14.99 -12.68
CA VAL A 136 11.26 14.63 -12.17
C VAL A 136 11.14 13.76 -10.93
N PRO A 137 12.10 12.86 -10.63
CA PRO A 137 12.09 12.08 -9.40
C PRO A 137 11.98 12.97 -8.16
N THR A 138 11.03 12.66 -7.28
CA THR A 138 10.80 13.40 -6.02
C THR A 138 11.91 13.16 -5.01
N PHE A 139 12.47 11.96 -5.00
CA PHE A 139 13.52 11.53 -4.05
C PHE A 139 14.86 11.44 -4.79
N PRO A 140 15.66 12.54 -4.80
CA PRO A 140 16.78 12.68 -5.72
C PRO A 140 17.93 11.71 -5.44
N ASN A 141 18.05 11.22 -4.20
CA ASN A 141 19.11 10.30 -3.80
C ASN A 141 18.65 8.83 -3.81
N ALA A 142 17.35 8.58 -4.00
CA ALA A 142 16.80 7.23 -3.92
C ALA A 142 17.03 6.42 -5.19
N ARG A 143 17.20 5.12 -5.03
CA ARG A 143 16.91 4.10 -6.05
C ARG A 143 15.44 3.72 -5.93
N TYR A 144 14.78 3.45 -7.05
CA TYR A 144 13.37 3.05 -7.10
C TYR A 144 13.28 1.61 -7.61
N LEU A 145 12.66 0.73 -6.84
CA LEU A 145 12.57 -0.69 -7.17
C LEU A 145 11.15 -1.00 -7.65
N PHE A 146 11.06 -1.55 -8.85
CA PHE A 146 9.80 -1.93 -9.49
C PHE A 146 9.78 -3.43 -9.78
N SER A 147 8.68 -4.11 -9.44
CA SER A 147 8.47 -5.50 -9.84
C SER A 147 8.55 -5.64 -11.36
N ARG A 148 9.31 -6.63 -11.85
CA ARG A 148 9.46 -6.92 -13.28
C ARG A 148 8.10 -7.15 -13.93
N ARG A 149 7.23 -7.94 -13.30
CA ARG A 149 5.94 -8.32 -13.88
C ARG A 149 5.01 -7.13 -14.06
N ASP A 150 4.90 -6.24 -13.08
CA ASP A 150 4.09 -5.02 -13.23
C ASP A 150 4.71 -4.07 -14.24
N TYR A 151 6.03 -3.86 -14.18
CA TYR A 151 6.70 -2.97 -15.11
C TYR A 151 6.51 -3.41 -16.58
N GLU A 152 6.72 -4.70 -16.88
CA GLU A 152 6.55 -5.24 -18.22
C GLU A 152 5.07 -5.19 -18.63
N TYR A 153 4.14 -5.52 -17.71
CA TYR A 153 2.71 -5.49 -17.98
C TYR A 153 2.23 -4.08 -18.36
N PHE A 154 2.48 -3.05 -17.53
CA PHE A 154 2.04 -1.69 -17.83
C PHE A 154 2.75 -1.10 -19.05
N LYS A 155 4.00 -1.42 -19.26
CA LYS A 155 4.74 -1.00 -20.44
C LYS A 155 4.14 -1.54 -21.74
N ASP A 156 3.71 -2.80 -21.74
CA ASP A 156 3.27 -3.52 -22.93
C ASP A 156 1.75 -3.45 -23.16
N ASN A 157 0.95 -2.93 -22.22
CA ASN A 157 -0.51 -2.87 -22.27
C ASN A 157 -1.10 -1.46 -22.11
N PRO A 158 -0.69 -0.47 -22.90
CA PRO A 158 -1.16 0.92 -22.75
C PRO A 158 -2.67 1.09 -22.97
N GLU A 159 -3.29 0.28 -23.84
CA GLU A 159 -4.72 0.36 -24.16
C GLU A 159 -5.61 -0.45 -23.20
N GLY A 160 -5.03 -1.44 -22.51
CA GLY A 160 -5.75 -2.33 -21.59
C GLY A 160 -5.85 -1.79 -20.16
N GLU A 161 -5.04 -0.79 -19.81
CA GLU A 161 -4.88 -0.26 -18.44
C GLU A 161 -5.08 1.27 -18.41
N GLU A 162 -6.11 1.76 -19.05
CA GLU A 162 -6.38 3.19 -19.19
C GLU A 162 -6.31 3.94 -17.84
N LEU A 163 -6.82 3.33 -16.77
CA LEU A 163 -6.83 3.94 -15.44
C LEU A 163 -5.41 4.15 -14.87
N HIS A 164 -4.49 3.21 -15.09
CA HIS A 164 -3.15 3.21 -14.47
C HIS A 164 -2.03 3.57 -15.45
N TYR A 165 -2.27 3.49 -16.75
CA TYR A 165 -1.22 3.74 -17.74
C TYR A 165 -0.69 5.19 -17.69
N GLN A 166 -1.55 6.15 -17.38
CA GLN A 166 -1.11 7.54 -17.23
C GLN A 166 -0.09 7.68 -16.07
N SER A 167 -0.30 6.96 -14.96
CA SER A 167 0.65 6.97 -13.84
C SER A 167 1.96 6.28 -14.19
N PHE A 168 1.94 5.25 -15.05
CA PHE A 168 3.17 4.67 -15.58
C PHE A 168 4.00 5.71 -16.36
N LEU A 169 3.35 6.52 -17.21
CA LEU A 169 4.01 7.54 -18.01
C LEU A 169 4.58 8.70 -17.18
N ASP A 170 3.87 9.15 -16.15
CA ASP A 170 4.26 10.33 -15.38
C ASP A 170 5.03 10.02 -14.09
N SER A 171 4.97 8.77 -13.61
CA SER A 171 5.55 8.39 -12.31
C SER A 171 6.62 7.30 -12.39
N ILE A 172 6.69 6.53 -13.48
CA ILE A 172 7.67 5.44 -13.65
C ILE A 172 8.68 5.79 -14.74
N VAL A 173 8.20 6.17 -15.92
CA VAL A 173 9.08 6.47 -17.07
C VAL A 173 10.12 7.54 -16.73
N PRO A 174 9.80 8.69 -16.11
CA PRO A 174 10.80 9.70 -15.80
C PRO A 174 11.86 9.24 -14.80
N VAL A 175 11.50 8.35 -13.87
CA VAL A 175 12.44 7.73 -12.91
C VAL A 175 13.41 6.81 -13.65
N MET A 176 12.91 5.99 -14.58
CA MET A 176 13.74 5.11 -15.43
C MET A 176 14.68 5.92 -16.32
N GLU A 177 14.20 6.99 -16.95
CA GLU A 177 14.99 7.88 -17.80
C GLU A 177 16.11 8.60 -17.03
N LYS A 178 15.90 8.90 -15.75
CA LYS A 178 16.93 9.46 -14.85
C LYS A 178 17.96 8.42 -14.38
N GLY A 179 17.74 7.14 -14.68
CA GLY A 179 18.62 6.05 -14.25
C GLY A 179 18.53 5.73 -12.75
N GLN A 180 17.43 6.15 -12.08
CA GLN A 180 17.17 5.84 -10.67
C GLN A 180 16.29 4.60 -10.50
N GLY A 181 15.57 4.18 -11.55
CA GLY A 181 14.72 3.00 -11.54
C GLY A 181 15.50 1.71 -11.77
N GLU A 182 15.15 0.68 -11.01
CA GLU A 182 15.70 -0.67 -11.08
C GLU A 182 14.57 -1.69 -11.12
N ILE A 183 14.63 -2.59 -12.09
CA ILE A 183 13.67 -3.68 -12.24
C ILE A 183 14.18 -4.88 -11.43
N VAL A 184 13.36 -5.34 -10.48
CA VAL A 184 13.73 -6.43 -9.58
C VAL A 184 12.75 -7.60 -9.73
N ASP A 185 13.23 -8.81 -9.50
CA ASP A 185 12.41 -10.00 -9.43
C ASP A 185 11.94 -10.22 -7.97
N GLU A 186 10.74 -10.76 -7.81
CA GLU A 186 10.18 -11.06 -6.50
C GLU A 186 11.02 -12.16 -5.83
N GLY A 187 11.35 -11.93 -4.58
CA GLY A 187 12.27 -12.79 -3.83
C GLY A 187 13.70 -12.26 -3.78
N ASP A 188 14.01 -11.19 -4.51
CA ASP A 188 15.28 -10.50 -4.37
C ASP A 188 15.39 -9.85 -2.99
N LEU A 189 16.52 -10.10 -2.35
CA LEU A 189 16.88 -9.45 -1.11
C LEU A 189 17.54 -8.11 -1.43
N VAL A 190 16.83 -7.01 -1.15
CA VAL A 190 17.28 -5.65 -1.50
C VAL A 190 18.23 -5.05 -0.46
N TYR A 191 18.14 -5.51 0.79
CA TYR A 191 19.04 -5.11 1.87
C TYR A 191 19.21 -6.25 2.87
N ARG A 192 20.43 -6.50 3.33
CA ARG A 192 20.72 -7.49 4.36
C ARG A 192 21.95 -7.10 5.19
N GLU A 193 21.75 -7.05 6.52
CA GLU A 193 22.79 -7.23 7.54
C GLU A 193 22.60 -8.58 8.22
N ILE A 194 23.51 -8.96 9.11
CA ILE A 194 23.37 -10.22 9.87
C ILE A 194 22.11 -10.13 10.72
N GLY A 195 21.15 -11.01 10.45
CA GLY A 195 19.85 -11.09 11.13
C GLY A 195 18.79 -10.10 10.66
N ASP A 196 19.13 -9.14 9.78
CA ASP A 196 18.22 -8.13 9.26
C ASP A 196 18.01 -8.30 7.76
N GLY A 197 16.88 -7.80 7.24
CA GLY A 197 16.63 -7.80 5.81
C GLY A 197 15.33 -7.10 5.42
N VAL A 198 15.29 -6.68 4.15
CA VAL A 198 14.07 -6.22 3.47
C VAL A 198 13.99 -6.96 2.12
N TRP A 199 12.84 -7.55 1.81
CA TRP A 199 12.66 -8.35 0.59
C TRP A 199 11.22 -8.28 0.08
N LEU A 200 11.03 -8.61 -1.22
CA LEU A 200 9.73 -8.73 -1.84
C LEU A 200 9.29 -10.20 -1.92
N GLU A 201 8.01 -10.43 -1.77
CA GLU A 201 7.38 -11.73 -2.04
C GLU A 201 6.17 -11.56 -2.95
N PRO A 202 5.93 -12.53 -3.88
CA PRO A 202 4.79 -12.48 -4.78
C PRO A 202 3.46 -12.41 -4.03
N ALA A 203 2.57 -11.52 -4.49
CA ALA A 203 1.20 -11.37 -3.96
C ALA A 203 0.21 -11.08 -5.09
N TYR A 204 0.34 -11.81 -6.20
CA TYR A 204 -0.39 -11.56 -7.44
C TYR A 204 -1.91 -11.62 -7.31
N GLY A 205 -2.59 -10.88 -8.17
CA GLY A 205 -4.03 -10.89 -8.32
C GLY A 205 -4.63 -9.50 -8.39
N HIS A 206 -4.29 -8.61 -7.46
CA HIS A 206 -4.70 -7.20 -7.53
C HIS A 206 -4.06 -6.51 -8.74
N SER A 207 -2.76 -6.61 -8.89
CA SER A 207 -2.06 -6.39 -10.16
C SER A 207 -1.30 -7.65 -10.58
N PRO A 208 -0.84 -7.76 -11.84
CA PRO A 208 -0.09 -8.92 -12.31
C PRO A 208 1.21 -9.17 -11.55
N GLY A 209 1.87 -8.12 -11.08
CA GLY A 209 3.14 -8.16 -10.35
C GLY A 209 3.06 -7.61 -8.93
N CYS A 210 1.85 -7.55 -8.33
CA CYS A 210 1.69 -7.15 -6.94
C CYS A 210 2.56 -8.02 -6.03
N CYS A 211 3.24 -7.37 -5.08
CA CYS A 211 4.09 -8.03 -4.09
C CYS A 211 3.86 -7.47 -2.69
N THR A 212 4.19 -8.26 -1.68
CA THR A 212 4.37 -7.76 -0.32
C THR A 212 5.83 -7.38 -0.12
N ILE A 213 6.07 -6.29 0.62
CA ILE A 213 7.39 -5.92 1.11
C ILE A 213 7.49 -6.39 2.55
N ASN A 214 8.53 -7.13 2.85
CA ASN A 214 8.74 -7.70 4.17
C ASN A 214 10.03 -7.13 4.77
N ALA A 215 10.03 -6.86 6.08
CA ALA A 215 11.19 -6.33 6.77
C ALA A 215 11.36 -6.97 8.15
N GLN A 216 12.60 -7.22 8.55
CA GLN A 216 12.92 -7.75 9.88
C GLN A 216 14.26 -7.23 10.37
N ALA A 217 14.33 -6.81 11.65
CA ALA A 217 15.54 -6.32 12.32
C ALA A 217 15.49 -6.61 13.82
N GLU A 218 15.92 -7.81 14.25
CA GLU A 218 15.98 -8.24 15.65
C GLU A 218 14.69 -8.02 16.44
N GLY A 219 13.53 -8.20 15.79
CA GLY A 219 12.21 -8.00 16.39
C GLY A 219 11.14 -8.72 15.62
N PRO A 220 9.85 -8.41 15.91
CA PRO A 220 8.75 -8.92 15.13
C PRO A 220 8.91 -8.54 13.63
N PRO A 221 8.63 -9.46 12.70
CA PRO A 221 8.62 -9.14 11.28
C PRO A 221 7.57 -8.07 10.96
N GLY A 222 7.87 -7.18 10.03
CA GLY A 222 6.93 -6.26 9.39
C GLY A 222 6.54 -6.77 8.01
N MET A 223 5.25 -6.68 7.66
CA MET A 223 4.73 -6.98 6.33
C MET A 223 3.91 -5.82 5.81
N PHE A 224 4.37 -5.18 4.74
CA PHE A 224 3.68 -4.16 3.98
C PHE A 224 2.98 -4.89 2.83
N TRP A 225 1.68 -5.08 2.94
CA TRP A 225 0.99 -5.98 2.02
C TRP A 225 0.31 -5.28 0.83
N GLY A 226 0.52 -3.94 0.68
CA GLY A 226 -0.08 -3.16 -0.42
C GLY A 226 -1.59 -3.39 -0.50
N ASP A 227 -2.06 -3.81 -1.66
CA ASP A 227 -3.45 -4.02 -2.00
C ASP A 227 -3.91 -5.48 -1.97
N VAL A 228 -3.22 -6.31 -1.21
CA VAL A 228 -3.73 -7.66 -0.88
C VAL A 228 -5.06 -7.56 -0.13
N ILE A 229 -5.19 -6.54 0.74
CA ILE A 229 -6.41 -6.26 1.52
C ILE A 229 -6.64 -4.74 1.54
N HIS A 230 -7.80 -4.30 1.03
CA HIS A 230 -8.15 -2.87 0.95
C HIS A 230 -8.97 -2.40 2.16
N HIS A 231 -9.83 -3.28 2.70
CA HIS A 231 -10.74 -2.92 3.77
C HIS A 231 -10.88 -4.06 4.80
N PRO A 232 -11.05 -3.76 6.10
CA PRO A 232 -11.22 -4.76 7.16
C PRO A 232 -12.33 -5.80 6.93
N VAL A 233 -13.36 -5.50 6.14
CA VAL A 233 -14.41 -6.50 5.79
C VAL A 233 -13.84 -7.69 5.00
N GLN A 234 -12.75 -7.50 4.26
CA GLN A 234 -12.10 -8.60 3.53
C GLN A 234 -11.33 -9.58 4.46
N LEU A 235 -11.14 -9.24 5.72
CA LEU A 235 -10.68 -10.19 6.74
C LEU A 235 -11.80 -11.18 7.12
N ILE A 236 -13.05 -10.73 7.08
CA ILE A 236 -14.22 -11.57 7.30
C ILE A 236 -14.57 -12.35 6.03
N ARG A 237 -14.53 -11.66 4.89
CA ARG A 237 -14.90 -12.16 3.57
C ARG A 237 -13.68 -12.13 2.65
N HIS A 238 -12.71 -13.00 2.93
CA HIS A 238 -11.49 -13.10 2.11
C HIS A 238 -11.76 -13.56 0.67
N ASP A 239 -12.97 -14.03 0.40
CA ASP A 239 -13.48 -14.45 -0.90
C ASP A 239 -14.11 -13.31 -1.73
N LEU A 240 -14.22 -12.10 -1.18
CA LEU A 240 -14.71 -10.93 -1.93
C LEU A 240 -13.58 -10.34 -2.78
N PRO A 241 -13.69 -10.37 -4.13
CA PRO A 241 -12.77 -9.63 -4.98
C PRO A 241 -12.99 -8.12 -4.79
N PHE A 242 -11.93 -7.36 -4.97
CA PHE A 242 -12.02 -5.92 -5.10
C PHE A 242 -12.38 -5.55 -6.54
N ALA A 243 -13.14 -4.47 -6.74
CA ALA A 243 -13.67 -4.11 -8.06
C ALA A 243 -12.58 -3.86 -9.13
N PHE A 244 -11.38 -3.48 -8.68
CA PHE A 244 -10.22 -3.21 -9.55
C PHE A 244 -9.14 -4.29 -9.47
N ASP A 245 -9.44 -5.50 -8.96
CA ASP A 245 -8.51 -6.61 -9.05
C ASP A 245 -8.35 -7.05 -10.53
N ALA A 246 -7.13 -7.11 -11.04
CA ALA A 246 -6.84 -7.60 -12.39
C ALA A 246 -7.25 -9.08 -12.57
N ASP A 247 -7.07 -9.89 -11.52
CA ASP A 247 -7.59 -11.26 -11.39
C ASP A 247 -8.16 -11.44 -9.99
N GLY A 248 -9.47 -11.19 -9.83
CA GLY A 248 -10.15 -11.30 -8.54
C GLY A 248 -10.07 -12.70 -7.92
N THR A 249 -10.00 -13.77 -8.73
CA THR A 249 -9.83 -15.15 -8.22
C THR A 249 -8.45 -15.33 -7.60
N ALA A 250 -7.40 -14.89 -8.30
CA ALA A 250 -6.04 -14.92 -7.79
C ALA A 250 -5.89 -14.03 -6.55
N ALA A 251 -6.45 -12.80 -6.58
CA ALA A 251 -6.43 -11.86 -5.46
C ALA A 251 -7.05 -12.45 -4.19
N CYS A 252 -8.23 -13.07 -4.28
CA CYS A 252 -8.88 -13.74 -3.15
C CYS A 252 -8.03 -14.90 -2.59
N LYS A 253 -7.41 -15.69 -3.47
CA LYS A 253 -6.51 -16.79 -3.08
C LYS A 253 -5.25 -16.26 -2.37
N THR A 254 -4.63 -15.23 -2.92
CA THR A 254 -3.46 -14.56 -2.35
C THR A 254 -3.79 -13.96 -0.99
N ARG A 255 -4.92 -13.25 -0.88
CA ARG A 255 -5.43 -12.66 0.36
C ARG A 255 -5.58 -13.72 1.45
N LYS A 256 -6.29 -14.82 1.15
CA LYS A 256 -6.47 -15.92 2.09
C LYS A 256 -5.14 -16.49 2.56
N ALA A 257 -4.24 -16.81 1.64
CA ALA A 257 -2.94 -17.37 1.95
C ALA A 257 -2.08 -16.43 2.81
N THR A 258 -2.12 -15.11 2.51
CA THR A 258 -1.43 -14.09 3.30
C THR A 258 -1.96 -14.02 4.73
N MET A 259 -3.29 -13.99 4.91
CA MET A 259 -3.89 -13.97 6.24
C MET A 259 -3.63 -15.26 7.03
N GLU A 260 -3.70 -16.43 6.40
CA GLU A 260 -3.37 -17.70 7.03
C GLU A 260 -1.93 -17.74 7.54
N ARG A 261 -1.00 -17.12 6.80
CA ARG A 261 0.42 -17.06 7.16
C ARG A 261 0.68 -16.15 8.36
N VAL A 262 0.01 -15.00 8.43
CA VAL A 262 0.29 -13.99 9.49
C VAL A 262 -0.63 -14.11 10.70
N ALA A 263 -1.75 -14.84 10.60
CA ALA A 263 -2.70 -14.97 11.69
C ALA A 263 -2.08 -15.60 12.94
N ASP A 264 -2.31 -14.95 14.09
CA ASP A 264 -1.78 -15.34 15.40
C ASP A 264 -0.25 -15.41 15.50
N SER A 265 0.46 -14.89 14.47
CA SER A 265 1.91 -14.73 14.50
C SER A 265 2.32 -13.41 15.19
N GLU A 266 3.62 -13.21 15.34
CA GLU A 266 4.17 -11.93 15.83
C GLU A 266 4.27 -10.85 14.75
N THR A 267 3.99 -11.21 13.48
CA THR A 267 4.10 -10.29 12.34
C THR A 267 3.19 -9.07 12.53
N ILE A 268 3.77 -7.89 12.37
CA ILE A 268 3.04 -6.63 12.30
C ILE A 268 2.73 -6.36 10.83
N CYS A 269 1.45 -6.16 10.54
CA CYS A 269 0.98 -5.85 9.19
C CYS A 269 0.82 -4.33 9.01
N PHE A 270 1.20 -3.85 7.85
CA PHE A 270 1.17 -2.46 7.43
C PHE A 270 0.35 -2.35 6.12
N PRO A 271 -0.98 -2.26 6.22
CA PRO A 271 -1.87 -2.05 5.07
C PRO A 271 -1.62 -0.73 4.36
N ALA A 272 -1.89 -0.67 3.05
CA ALA A 272 -1.84 0.57 2.29
C ALA A 272 -3.06 1.48 2.54
N HIS A 273 -4.24 0.88 2.89
CA HIS A 273 -5.50 1.63 2.86
C HIS A 273 -6.30 1.65 4.15
N PHE A 274 -5.84 0.97 5.22
CA PHE A 274 -6.56 1.02 6.48
C PHE A 274 -6.43 2.40 7.14
N ARG A 275 -7.51 2.85 7.77
CA ARG A 275 -7.57 4.14 8.48
C ARG A 275 -6.73 4.15 9.77
N ARG A 276 -6.62 5.31 10.40
CA ARG A 276 -5.97 5.56 11.72
C ARG A 276 -4.50 5.13 11.72
N SER A 277 -4.08 4.34 12.70
CA SER A 277 -2.72 3.80 12.79
C SER A 277 -2.39 2.92 11.60
N SER A 278 -3.39 2.28 11.02
CA SER A 278 -3.29 1.29 9.95
C SER A 278 -2.50 0.04 10.34
N SER A 279 -1.45 0.14 11.14
CA SER A 279 -0.64 -1.00 11.58
C SER A 279 -1.37 -1.89 12.60
N GLY A 280 -1.12 -3.20 12.56
CA GLY A 280 -1.77 -4.13 13.47
C GLY A 280 -1.39 -5.59 13.26
N ARG A 281 -2.13 -6.47 13.90
CA ARG A 281 -1.99 -7.92 13.82
C ARG A 281 -3.25 -8.60 13.34
N VAL A 282 -3.09 -9.60 12.51
CA VAL A 282 -4.18 -10.48 12.10
C VAL A 282 -4.37 -11.57 13.16
N LYS A 283 -5.61 -11.80 13.57
CA LYS A 283 -6.02 -12.86 14.50
C LYS A 283 -7.07 -13.75 13.85
N ARG A 284 -7.06 -15.04 14.18
CA ARG A 284 -8.15 -15.94 13.77
C ARG A 284 -9.43 -15.58 14.50
N ASP A 285 -10.56 -15.68 13.80
CA ASP A 285 -11.90 -15.46 14.32
C ASP A 285 -12.87 -16.48 13.70
N GLY A 286 -12.83 -17.70 14.23
CA GLY A 286 -13.55 -18.84 13.68
C GLY A 286 -13.01 -19.24 12.30
N ASP A 287 -13.85 -19.13 11.29
CA ASP A 287 -13.55 -19.40 9.87
C ASP A 287 -12.98 -18.20 9.11
N ALA A 288 -12.86 -17.06 9.79
CA ALA A 288 -12.40 -15.80 9.25
C ALA A 288 -11.25 -15.22 10.10
N PHE A 289 -11.01 -13.93 9.92
CA PHE A 289 -9.97 -13.20 10.61
C PHE A 289 -10.51 -11.88 11.15
N ARG A 290 -9.82 -11.29 12.14
CA ARG A 290 -10.01 -9.94 12.64
C ARG A 290 -8.66 -9.22 12.73
N TYR A 291 -8.70 -7.92 12.87
CA TYR A 291 -7.51 -7.10 12.97
C TYR A 291 -7.44 -6.42 14.34
N GLU A 292 -6.27 -6.50 14.96
CA GLU A 292 -5.96 -5.78 16.20
C GLU A 292 -5.05 -4.60 15.83
N PHE A 293 -5.63 -3.40 15.75
CA PHE A 293 -4.88 -2.18 15.49
C PHE A 293 -3.89 -1.89 16.62
N LEU A 294 -2.74 -1.31 16.28
CA LEU A 294 -1.71 -0.89 17.22
C LEU A 294 -1.68 0.64 17.27
N GLY A 295 -1.73 1.22 18.48
CA GLY A 295 -1.61 2.68 18.69
C GLY A 295 -2.89 3.47 18.44
N ASP A 296 -4.06 2.83 18.45
CA ASP A 296 -5.39 3.46 18.33
C ASP A 296 -6.09 3.63 19.69
N ASP A 297 -5.37 3.67 20.82
CA ASP A 297 -5.92 3.88 22.17
C ASP A 297 -6.43 5.31 22.40
#